data_da12f95b5daf06bdb101a811c6a6edae
#
_entry.id   da12f95b5daf06bdb101a811c6a6edae
#
_cell.length_a   1.000
_cell.length_b   1.000
_cell.length_c   1.000
_cell.angle_alpha   90.00
_cell.angle_beta   90.00
_cell.angle_gamma   90.00
#
_symmetry.space_group_name_H-M   'P 1'
#
loop_
_entity.id
_entity.type
_entity.pdbx_description
1 polymer ?
#
loop_
_entity_poly.entity_id
_entity_poly.type
_entity_poly.pdbx_seq_one_letter_code
_entity_poly.pdbx_strand_id
1 'polypeptide(L)'
;MNQFADYQFIDIHYHASPDLYTRRWNALQAGEMYQSLRGAVFLTSHLGATSIQATLAQQQGLPVFPSLILNQLAGGINYRVIMQALNEYQPLNPSKLLVHFPTITGRNYPSKLSRQLSHPHLSSYSQRGETLFNSKQQLGKNVIDILKMANDYPIVLTTGHASKEEVYCLVDACIRYKVPALILNQPAHPLVNLKAPALKELTQNEFVWIEQTVLTYLLGHQDKEDLSTVLQNIPRVIYSSDLGQTTQMDIKDWVRFSSDLFTELQLSEQRKNELLREHVIKLLS
;
A
#
# COMPACT_ATOMS: atom_id res chain seq x y z
N MET A 1 14.30 -4.81 -20.15
CA MET A 1 13.63 -3.47 -20.22
C MET A 1 12.90 -3.26 -18.91
N ASN A 2 12.89 -2.01 -18.40
CA ASN A 2 12.13 -1.71 -17.18
C ASN A 2 10.63 -1.68 -17.55
N GLN A 3 9.83 -2.59 -16.99
CA GLN A 3 8.40 -2.73 -17.25
C GLN A 3 7.56 -1.49 -16.92
N PHE A 4 8.11 -0.58 -16.14
CA PHE A 4 7.46 0.67 -15.74
C PHE A 4 7.91 1.90 -16.56
N ALA A 5 8.75 1.71 -17.61
CA ALA A 5 9.39 2.82 -18.33
C ALA A 5 8.39 3.79 -18.99
N ASP A 6 7.25 3.26 -19.45
CA ASP A 6 6.28 4.02 -20.25
C ASP A 6 5.22 4.78 -19.42
N TYR A 7 5.18 4.54 -18.09
CA TYR A 7 4.18 5.17 -17.23
C TYR A 7 4.69 6.50 -16.66
N GLN A 8 3.80 7.48 -16.58
CA GLN A 8 4.08 8.79 -15.98
C GLN A 8 3.97 8.76 -14.46
N PHE A 9 3.13 7.89 -13.94
CA PHE A 9 2.96 7.66 -12.49
C PHE A 9 2.56 6.21 -12.23
N ILE A 10 2.81 5.74 -11.01
CA ILE A 10 2.50 4.39 -10.56
C ILE A 10 1.85 4.50 -9.18
N ASP A 11 0.57 4.19 -9.11
CA ASP A 11 -0.17 4.14 -7.84
C ASP A 11 -0.01 2.77 -7.20
N ILE A 12 0.59 2.71 -6.02
CA ILE A 12 0.80 1.43 -5.33
C ILE A 12 -0.36 1.02 -4.42
N HIS A 13 -1.46 1.81 -4.39
CA HIS A 13 -2.55 1.56 -3.47
C HIS A 13 -3.89 2.04 -4.04
N TYR A 14 -4.57 1.16 -4.76
CA TYR A 14 -5.91 1.42 -5.25
C TYR A 14 -6.83 0.23 -5.00
N HIS A 15 -8.00 0.49 -4.45
CA HIS A 15 -9.00 -0.54 -4.18
C HIS A 15 -9.97 -0.71 -5.34
N ALA A 16 -9.98 -1.89 -5.97
CA ALA A 16 -10.94 -2.27 -7.00
C ALA A 16 -11.75 -3.50 -6.58
N SER A 17 -12.94 -3.68 -7.16
CA SER A 17 -13.73 -4.91 -6.99
C SER A 17 -13.05 -6.09 -7.72
N PRO A 18 -13.12 -7.32 -7.15
CA PRO A 18 -13.79 -7.68 -5.92
C PRO A 18 -13.01 -7.28 -4.66
N ASP A 19 -13.72 -6.73 -3.66
CA ASP A 19 -13.15 -6.37 -2.37
C ASP A 19 -14.21 -6.57 -1.25
N LEU A 20 -13.79 -6.50 0.00
CA LEU A 20 -14.67 -6.54 1.16
C LEU A 20 -15.77 -5.47 1.11
N TYR A 21 -15.42 -4.29 0.62
CA TYR A 21 -16.34 -3.16 0.46
C TYR A 21 -16.68 -2.92 -1.00
N THR A 22 -17.87 -2.37 -1.25
CA THR A 22 -18.27 -1.94 -2.58
C THR A 22 -17.30 -0.89 -3.10
N ARG A 23 -16.77 -1.12 -4.31
CA ARG A 23 -15.80 -0.26 -4.96
C ARG A 23 -16.39 0.40 -6.23
N ARG A 24 -15.78 1.53 -6.62
CA ARG A 24 -16.20 2.30 -7.79
C ARG A 24 -16.02 1.50 -9.08
N TRP A 25 -14.85 0.86 -9.23
CA TRP A 25 -14.45 0.13 -10.43
C TRP A 25 -14.04 -1.30 -10.10
N ASN A 26 -14.19 -2.20 -11.06
CA ASN A 26 -13.54 -3.50 -10.99
C ASN A 26 -12.07 -3.40 -11.45
N ALA A 27 -11.33 -4.50 -11.33
CA ALA A 27 -9.90 -4.53 -11.65
C ALA A 27 -9.57 -4.13 -13.09
N LEU A 28 -10.39 -4.54 -14.07
CA LEU A 28 -10.18 -4.21 -15.49
C LEU A 28 -10.49 -2.74 -15.76
N GLN A 29 -11.64 -2.25 -15.29
CA GLN A 29 -12.02 -0.85 -15.44
C GLN A 29 -11.01 0.11 -14.77
N ALA A 30 -10.50 -0.25 -13.60
CA ALA A 30 -9.41 0.50 -12.98
C ALA A 30 -8.17 0.50 -13.88
N GLY A 31 -7.76 -0.65 -14.41
CA GLY A 31 -6.64 -0.76 -15.35
C GLY A 31 -6.80 0.12 -16.58
N GLU A 32 -7.97 0.12 -17.20
CA GLU A 32 -8.31 0.98 -18.35
C GLU A 32 -8.18 2.47 -18.01
N MET A 33 -8.67 2.87 -16.83
CA MET A 33 -8.58 4.26 -16.37
C MET A 33 -7.12 4.68 -16.17
N TYR A 34 -6.30 3.85 -15.48
CA TYR A 34 -4.87 4.15 -15.31
C TYR A 34 -4.14 4.20 -16.65
N GLN A 35 -4.41 3.26 -17.56
CA GLN A 35 -3.82 3.23 -18.91
C GLN A 35 -4.16 4.49 -19.70
N SER A 36 -5.41 4.96 -19.66
CA SER A 36 -5.85 6.17 -20.35
C SER A 36 -5.13 7.44 -19.89
N LEU A 37 -4.63 7.43 -18.64
CA LEU A 37 -3.86 8.50 -18.00
C LEU A 37 -2.35 8.25 -18.07
N ARG A 38 -1.88 7.23 -18.80
CA ARG A 38 -0.48 6.80 -18.86
C ARG A 38 0.10 6.45 -17.48
N GLY A 39 -0.74 5.94 -16.60
CA GLY A 39 -0.37 5.45 -15.27
C GLY A 39 -0.37 3.92 -15.19
N ALA A 40 0.14 3.41 -14.07
CA ALA A 40 0.04 2.01 -13.67
C ALA A 40 -0.50 1.91 -12.24
N VAL A 41 -1.03 0.73 -11.88
CA VAL A 41 -1.67 0.55 -10.58
C VAL A 41 -1.36 -0.81 -9.95
N PHE A 42 -1.04 -0.79 -8.66
CA PHE A 42 -1.09 -1.96 -7.80
C PHE A 42 -2.46 -2.03 -7.13
N LEU A 43 -3.19 -3.09 -7.42
CA LEU A 43 -4.52 -3.28 -6.83
C LEU A 43 -4.40 -3.80 -5.41
N THR A 44 -5.22 -3.27 -4.53
CA THR A 44 -5.29 -3.66 -3.12
C THR A 44 -6.69 -4.18 -2.79
N SER A 45 -6.78 -5.33 -2.11
CA SER A 45 -8.04 -5.91 -1.68
C SER A 45 -7.98 -6.40 -0.23
N HIS A 46 -8.97 -6.01 0.57
CA HIS A 46 -9.10 -6.53 1.95
C HIS A 46 -9.38 -8.03 1.99
N LEU A 47 -9.82 -8.62 0.87
CA LEU A 47 -10.10 -10.06 0.74
C LEU A 47 -8.82 -10.90 0.53
N GLY A 48 -7.66 -10.27 0.32
CA GLY A 48 -6.38 -10.96 0.16
C GLY A 48 -5.60 -10.57 -1.10
N ALA A 49 -5.15 -11.57 -1.86
CA ALA A 49 -4.34 -11.36 -3.05
C ALA A 49 -5.14 -10.84 -4.25
N THR A 50 -4.52 -9.96 -5.03
CA THR A 50 -5.02 -9.48 -6.33
C THR A 50 -4.23 -10.08 -7.50
N SER A 51 -3.49 -11.17 -7.26
CA SER A 51 -2.61 -11.82 -8.24
C SER A 51 -3.33 -12.29 -9.49
N ILE A 52 -4.50 -12.93 -9.33
CA ILE A 52 -5.32 -13.41 -10.45
C ILE A 52 -5.86 -12.22 -11.24
N GLN A 53 -6.37 -11.18 -10.57
CA GLN A 53 -6.89 -9.98 -11.23
C GLN A 53 -5.80 -9.28 -12.04
N ALA A 54 -4.59 -9.14 -11.47
CA ALA A 54 -3.45 -8.54 -12.16
C ALA A 54 -3.01 -9.38 -13.37
N THR A 55 -2.95 -10.71 -13.23
CA THR A 55 -2.63 -11.61 -14.33
C THR A 55 -3.61 -11.45 -15.50
N LEU A 56 -4.92 -11.51 -15.22
CA LEU A 56 -5.95 -11.38 -16.25
C LEU A 56 -5.96 -9.99 -16.91
N ALA A 57 -5.75 -8.93 -16.13
CA ALA A 57 -5.66 -7.58 -16.65
C ALA A 57 -4.43 -7.40 -17.57
N GLN A 58 -3.27 -7.92 -17.17
CA GLN A 58 -2.06 -7.86 -17.99
C GLN A 58 -2.19 -8.64 -19.30
N GLN A 59 -2.90 -9.77 -19.31
CA GLN A 59 -3.23 -10.51 -20.55
C GLN A 59 -4.06 -9.67 -21.53
N GLN A 60 -4.76 -8.66 -21.04
CA GLN A 60 -5.51 -7.68 -21.87
C GLN A 60 -4.67 -6.40 -22.15
N GLY A 61 -3.40 -6.39 -21.78
CA GLY A 61 -2.49 -5.25 -21.98
C GLY A 61 -2.70 -4.10 -20.98
N LEU A 62 -3.41 -4.34 -19.87
CA LEU A 62 -3.67 -3.32 -18.86
C LEU A 62 -2.54 -3.23 -17.82
N PRO A 63 -2.19 -2.02 -17.34
CA PRO A 63 -1.06 -1.79 -16.43
C PRO A 63 -1.43 -2.06 -14.97
N VAL A 64 -1.84 -3.28 -14.68
CA VAL A 64 -2.30 -3.70 -13.34
C VAL A 64 -1.30 -4.66 -12.72
N PHE A 65 -0.92 -4.38 -11.47
CA PHE A 65 0.05 -5.15 -10.70
C PHE A 65 -0.56 -5.63 -9.37
N PRO A 66 -0.05 -6.74 -8.79
CA PRO A 66 -0.67 -7.36 -7.65
C PRO A 66 -0.19 -6.80 -6.32
N SER A 67 -1.06 -6.88 -5.32
CA SER A 67 -0.70 -6.87 -3.92
C SER A 67 -1.42 -7.98 -3.15
N LEU A 68 -1.04 -8.13 -1.88
CA LEU A 68 -1.66 -9.06 -0.94
C LEU A 68 -1.82 -8.37 0.41
N ILE A 69 -3.01 -8.42 1.01
CA ILE A 69 -3.20 -8.04 2.42
C ILE A 69 -3.37 -9.30 3.27
N LEU A 70 -2.56 -9.41 4.33
CA LEU A 70 -2.57 -10.54 5.27
C LEU A 70 -3.64 -10.39 6.36
N ASN A 71 -4.86 -10.02 5.99
CA ASN A 71 -5.98 -10.00 6.91
C ASN A 71 -6.40 -11.41 7.31
N GLN A 72 -6.94 -11.58 8.51
CA GLN A 72 -7.36 -12.89 9.02
C GLN A 72 -8.33 -13.60 8.07
N LEU A 73 -9.27 -12.87 7.48
CA LEU A 73 -10.24 -13.43 6.51
C LEU A 73 -9.57 -13.96 5.22
N ALA A 74 -8.37 -13.50 4.91
CA ALA A 74 -7.55 -13.92 3.75
C ALA A 74 -6.54 -15.03 4.09
N GLY A 75 -6.59 -15.59 5.30
CA GLY A 75 -5.65 -16.59 5.78
C GLY A 75 -4.63 -16.07 6.80
N GLY A 76 -4.65 -14.76 7.11
CA GLY A 76 -3.88 -14.14 8.17
C GLY A 76 -2.38 -13.99 7.88
N ILE A 77 -1.63 -13.71 8.93
CA ILE A 77 -0.16 -13.57 8.87
C ILE A 77 0.45 -14.98 8.71
N ASN A 78 0.54 -15.41 7.46
CA ASN A 78 0.97 -16.75 7.10
C ASN A 78 1.75 -16.76 5.78
N TYR A 79 2.98 -17.26 5.78
CA TYR A 79 3.83 -17.32 4.59
C TYR A 79 3.21 -18.15 3.44
N ARG A 80 2.35 -19.15 3.74
CA ARG A 80 1.68 -19.96 2.71
C ARG A 80 0.74 -19.15 1.85
N VAL A 81 0.09 -18.12 2.43
CA VAL A 81 -0.77 -17.20 1.68
C VAL A 81 0.07 -16.38 0.69
N ILE A 82 1.29 -15.98 1.09
CA ILE A 82 2.22 -15.28 0.21
C ILE A 82 2.68 -16.21 -0.92
N MET A 83 3.03 -17.47 -0.59
CA MET A 83 3.41 -18.46 -1.60
C MET A 83 2.30 -18.72 -2.60
N GLN A 84 1.06 -18.82 -2.13
CA GLN A 84 -0.10 -18.97 -3.01
C GLN A 84 -0.23 -17.76 -3.95
N ALA A 85 -0.17 -16.54 -3.42
CA ALA A 85 -0.28 -15.31 -4.21
C ALA A 85 0.83 -15.19 -5.27
N LEU A 86 2.07 -15.60 -4.95
CA LEU A 86 3.18 -15.64 -5.89
C LEU A 86 2.93 -16.66 -7.02
N ASN A 87 2.37 -17.84 -6.71
CA ASN A 87 2.05 -18.84 -7.72
C ASN A 87 0.85 -18.46 -8.59
N GLU A 88 -0.10 -17.71 -8.07
CA GLU A 88 -1.27 -17.20 -8.80
C GLU A 88 -0.91 -16.03 -9.73
N TYR A 89 0.23 -15.37 -9.49
CA TYR A 89 0.71 -14.28 -10.34
C TYR A 89 1.51 -14.83 -11.50
N GLN A 90 0.92 -14.76 -12.71
CA GLN A 90 1.54 -15.22 -13.96
C GLN A 90 1.72 -14.02 -14.91
N PRO A 91 2.68 -13.15 -14.65
CA PRO A 91 2.78 -11.85 -15.30
C PRO A 91 3.30 -11.93 -16.73
N LEU A 92 2.79 -11.05 -17.60
CA LEU A 92 3.49 -10.64 -18.82
C LEU A 92 4.60 -9.62 -18.48
N ASN A 93 4.33 -8.76 -17.49
CA ASN A 93 5.26 -7.76 -16.98
C ASN A 93 5.51 -8.05 -15.49
N PRO A 94 6.57 -8.77 -15.13
CA PRO A 94 6.82 -9.17 -13.76
C PRO A 94 7.16 -7.98 -12.87
N SER A 95 6.57 -7.94 -11.67
CA SER A 95 6.94 -7.04 -10.58
C SER A 95 7.10 -7.84 -9.31
N LYS A 96 7.73 -7.27 -8.29
CA LYS A 96 7.64 -7.85 -6.95
C LYS A 96 6.19 -7.76 -6.44
N LEU A 97 5.79 -8.75 -5.64
CA LEU A 97 4.49 -8.73 -4.96
C LEU A 97 4.56 -7.77 -3.76
N LEU A 98 3.63 -6.82 -3.70
CA LEU A 98 3.49 -5.94 -2.55
C LEU A 98 2.67 -6.66 -1.47
N VAL A 99 3.26 -6.91 -0.30
CA VAL A 99 2.65 -7.67 0.78
C VAL A 99 2.40 -6.77 1.98
N HIS A 100 1.13 -6.52 2.27
CA HIS A 100 0.71 -5.71 3.41
C HIS A 100 0.45 -6.60 4.62
N PHE A 101 1.03 -6.24 5.76
CA PHE A 101 0.55 -6.74 7.03
C PHE A 101 -0.91 -6.32 7.25
N PRO A 102 -1.64 -6.92 8.22
CA PRO A 102 -3.08 -6.71 8.34
C PRO A 102 -3.50 -5.24 8.38
N THR A 103 -4.57 -4.92 7.66
CA THR A 103 -5.28 -3.62 7.70
C THR A 103 -6.52 -3.68 8.58
N ILE A 104 -7.03 -4.88 8.88
CA ILE A 104 -8.11 -5.13 9.83
C ILE A 104 -7.46 -5.64 11.11
N THR A 105 -7.21 -4.74 12.06
CA THR A 105 -6.45 -5.03 13.30
C THR A 105 -7.33 -5.21 14.52
N GLY A 106 -8.64 -5.03 14.39
CA GLY A 106 -9.55 -5.01 15.54
C GLY A 106 -9.42 -3.76 16.43
N ARG A 107 -8.50 -2.84 16.11
CA ARG A 107 -8.37 -1.57 16.80
C ARG A 107 -9.44 -0.60 16.30
N ASN A 108 -10.11 0.05 17.23
CA ASN A 108 -11.15 1.02 16.90
C ASN A 108 -10.55 2.41 16.66
N TYR A 109 -10.97 3.04 15.59
CA TYR A 109 -10.79 4.46 15.35
C TYR A 109 -12.05 5.00 14.63
N PRO A 110 -12.43 6.27 14.83
CA PRO A 110 -13.58 6.84 14.15
C PRO A 110 -13.26 7.02 12.65
N SER A 111 -13.70 6.06 11.83
CA SER A 111 -13.55 6.17 10.38
C SER A 111 -14.48 7.27 9.84
N LYS A 112 -13.93 8.16 9.02
CA LYS A 112 -14.68 9.18 8.27
C LYS A 112 -15.22 8.66 6.94
N LEU A 113 -14.93 7.40 6.59
CA LEU A 113 -15.41 6.78 5.36
C LEU A 113 -16.75 6.08 5.61
N SER A 114 -17.74 6.38 4.78
CA SER A 114 -18.93 5.56 4.65
C SER A 114 -18.60 4.37 3.76
N ARG A 115 -18.69 3.16 4.29
CA ARG A 115 -18.36 1.90 3.62
C ARG A 115 -19.55 0.96 3.65
N GLN A 116 -19.90 0.41 2.49
CA GLN A 116 -20.89 -0.65 2.35
C GLN A 116 -20.17 -1.96 2.08
N LEU A 117 -20.51 -3.02 2.83
CA LEU A 117 -20.01 -4.36 2.56
C LEU A 117 -20.50 -4.85 1.20
N SER A 118 -19.62 -5.49 0.44
CA SER A 118 -19.97 -6.09 -0.86
C SER A 118 -20.92 -7.27 -0.72
N HIS A 119 -20.86 -8.00 0.42
CA HIS A 119 -21.78 -9.09 0.74
C HIS A 119 -22.21 -9.04 2.21
N PRO A 120 -23.50 -9.20 2.53
CA PRO A 120 -24.01 -9.11 3.91
C PRO A 120 -23.39 -10.15 4.87
N HIS A 121 -23.06 -11.36 4.38
CA HIS A 121 -22.45 -12.41 5.19
C HIS A 121 -20.99 -12.17 5.60
N LEU A 122 -20.33 -11.16 5.01
CA LEU A 122 -18.97 -10.79 5.40
C LEU A 122 -18.89 -10.03 6.73
N SER A 123 -20.02 -9.54 7.26
CA SER A 123 -20.05 -8.69 8.45
C SER A 123 -19.41 -9.36 9.69
N SER A 124 -19.59 -10.66 9.91
CA SER A 124 -19.05 -11.37 11.07
C SER A 124 -17.57 -11.71 10.93
N TYR A 125 -17.07 -11.89 9.72
CA TYR A 125 -15.67 -12.24 9.44
C TYR A 125 -14.78 -11.01 9.28
N SER A 126 -15.31 -9.96 8.67
CA SER A 126 -14.55 -8.74 8.36
C SER A 126 -14.05 -7.98 9.60
N GLN A 127 -14.67 -8.24 10.77
CA GLN A 127 -14.33 -7.57 12.03
C GLN A 127 -13.28 -8.29 12.86
N ARG A 128 -12.90 -9.54 12.49
CA ARG A 128 -11.84 -10.25 13.19
C ARG A 128 -10.49 -9.63 12.83
N GLY A 129 -9.96 -8.89 13.79
CA GLY A 129 -8.67 -8.22 13.65
C GLY A 129 -7.50 -9.16 13.96
N GLU A 130 -6.39 -8.90 13.30
CA GLU A 130 -5.10 -9.54 13.58
C GLU A 130 -4.03 -8.47 13.74
N THR A 131 -3.20 -8.60 14.75
CA THR A 131 -2.09 -7.70 15.07
C THR A 131 -0.76 -8.41 14.94
N LEU A 132 0.33 -7.65 14.89
CA LEU A 132 1.67 -8.23 14.73
C LEU A 132 2.22 -8.81 16.02
N PHE A 133 1.68 -8.38 17.15
CA PHE A 133 2.10 -8.81 18.47
C PHE A 133 1.40 -10.07 18.92
N ASN A 134 2.16 -10.94 19.58
CA ASN A 134 1.65 -12.07 20.36
C ASN A 134 1.16 -11.61 21.75
N SER A 135 0.70 -12.55 22.57
CA SER A 135 0.23 -12.28 23.93
C SER A 135 1.29 -11.68 24.87
N LYS A 136 2.56 -11.74 24.51
CA LYS A 136 3.69 -11.16 25.26
C LYS A 136 4.11 -9.79 24.74
N GLN A 137 3.33 -9.15 23.89
CA GLN A 137 3.63 -7.86 23.23
C GLN A 137 4.95 -7.88 22.44
N GLN A 138 5.23 -9.01 21.79
CA GLN A 138 6.38 -9.19 20.90
C GLN A 138 5.89 -9.61 19.53
N LEU A 139 6.67 -9.33 18.48
CA LEU A 139 6.34 -9.80 17.13
C LEU A 139 6.13 -11.31 17.11
N GLY A 140 5.00 -11.73 16.54
CA GLY A 140 4.64 -13.13 16.43
C GLY A 140 5.63 -13.91 15.57
N LYS A 141 5.73 -15.23 15.80
CA LYS A 141 6.63 -16.09 15.01
C LYS A 141 6.36 -15.99 13.51
N ASN A 142 5.08 -15.97 13.09
CA ASN A 142 4.71 -15.86 11.68
C ASN A 142 5.17 -14.54 11.05
N VAL A 143 5.16 -13.44 11.82
CA VAL A 143 5.71 -12.15 11.35
C VAL A 143 7.21 -12.31 11.07
N ILE A 144 7.95 -12.90 12.00
CA ILE A 144 9.40 -13.13 11.83
C ILE A 144 9.71 -14.05 10.64
N ASP A 145 8.91 -15.09 10.43
CA ASP A 145 9.08 -16.01 9.30
C ASP A 145 8.87 -15.26 7.97
N ILE A 146 7.89 -14.34 7.88
CA ILE A 146 7.65 -13.50 6.71
C ILE A 146 8.77 -12.47 6.50
N LEU A 147 9.29 -11.85 7.58
CA LEU A 147 10.44 -10.95 7.46
C LEU A 147 11.66 -11.65 6.85
N LYS A 148 11.93 -12.88 7.26
CA LYS A 148 13.02 -13.67 6.67
C LYS A 148 12.75 -14.04 5.22
N MET A 149 11.51 -14.39 4.89
CA MET A 149 11.10 -14.72 3.52
C MET A 149 11.37 -13.58 2.52
N ALA A 150 11.30 -12.33 2.96
CA ALA A 150 11.54 -11.17 2.10
C ALA A 150 12.97 -11.08 1.55
N ASN A 151 13.92 -11.86 2.07
CA ASN A 151 15.28 -11.96 1.52
C ASN A 151 15.37 -12.89 0.30
N ASP A 152 14.48 -13.88 0.20
CA ASP A 152 14.61 -14.99 -0.73
C ASP A 152 13.55 -14.94 -1.84
N TYR A 153 12.48 -14.17 -1.65
CA TYR A 153 11.35 -14.12 -2.58
C TYR A 153 11.13 -12.70 -3.13
N PRO A 154 10.56 -12.56 -4.34
CA PRO A 154 10.29 -11.27 -4.96
C PRO A 154 9.09 -10.57 -4.31
N ILE A 155 9.22 -10.21 -3.05
CA ILE A 155 8.20 -9.50 -2.27
C ILE A 155 8.75 -8.21 -1.66
N VAL A 156 7.87 -7.25 -1.45
CA VAL A 156 8.14 -6.05 -0.65
C VAL A 156 7.09 -5.96 0.45
N LEU A 157 7.54 -5.80 1.69
CA LEU A 157 6.65 -5.76 2.85
C LEU A 157 6.17 -4.34 3.14
N THR A 158 4.91 -4.21 3.58
CA THR A 158 4.37 -2.96 4.12
C THR A 158 3.78 -3.19 5.51
N THR A 159 3.76 -2.15 6.34
CA THR A 159 3.29 -2.24 7.73
C THR A 159 1.79 -2.46 7.88
N GLY A 160 1.01 -2.30 6.80
CA GLY A 160 -0.45 -2.28 6.91
C GLY A 160 -0.91 -1.23 7.94
N HIS A 161 -1.87 -1.58 8.78
CA HIS A 161 -2.34 -0.73 9.88
C HIS A 161 -1.72 -1.15 11.23
N ALA A 162 -0.44 -1.48 11.25
CA ALA A 162 0.31 -1.73 12.47
C ALA A 162 0.24 -0.50 13.40
N SER A 163 0.24 -0.71 14.72
CA SER A 163 0.34 0.40 15.67
C SER A 163 1.73 1.04 15.61
N LYS A 164 1.87 2.22 16.22
CA LYS A 164 3.15 2.89 16.33
C LYS A 164 4.23 1.99 16.94
N GLU A 165 3.90 1.29 18.01
CA GLU A 165 4.81 0.38 18.72
C GLU A 165 5.19 -0.81 17.83
N GLU A 166 4.23 -1.38 17.10
CA GLU A 166 4.49 -2.46 16.15
C GLU A 166 5.39 -2.01 15.00
N VAL A 167 5.22 -0.77 14.51
CA VAL A 167 6.10 -0.20 13.46
C VAL A 167 7.54 -0.14 13.94
N TYR A 168 7.81 0.39 15.14
CA TYR A 168 9.18 0.43 15.68
C TYR A 168 9.76 -0.98 15.85
N CYS A 169 8.99 -1.91 16.41
CA CYS A 169 9.43 -3.31 16.54
C CYS A 169 9.69 -3.98 15.18
N LEU A 170 8.88 -3.66 14.14
CA LEU A 170 9.14 -4.14 12.78
C LEU A 170 10.45 -3.59 12.22
N VAL A 171 10.72 -2.30 12.38
CA VAL A 171 11.97 -1.68 11.91
C VAL A 171 13.18 -2.33 12.60
N ASP A 172 13.14 -2.52 13.92
CA ASP A 172 14.21 -3.21 14.66
C ASP A 172 14.40 -4.66 14.17
N ALA A 173 13.30 -5.36 13.91
CA ALA A 173 13.36 -6.72 13.37
C ALA A 173 13.91 -6.74 11.94
N CYS A 174 13.55 -5.77 11.09
CA CYS A 174 14.09 -5.65 9.74
C CYS A 174 15.61 -5.42 9.75
N ILE A 175 16.14 -4.61 10.68
CA ILE A 175 17.59 -4.47 10.89
C ILE A 175 18.21 -5.83 11.21
N ARG A 176 17.64 -6.53 12.19
CA ARG A 176 18.14 -7.83 12.68
C ARG A 176 18.16 -8.89 11.59
N TYR A 177 17.10 -8.98 10.77
CA TYR A 177 16.95 -9.99 9.74
C TYR A 177 17.38 -9.52 8.35
N LYS A 178 17.92 -8.30 8.24
CA LYS A 178 18.43 -7.69 7.00
C LYS A 178 17.38 -7.66 5.88
N VAL A 179 16.14 -7.31 6.24
CA VAL A 179 15.04 -7.18 5.28
C VAL A 179 15.38 -6.08 4.27
N PRO A 180 15.30 -6.35 2.95
CA PRO A 180 15.80 -5.41 1.94
C PRO A 180 14.96 -4.13 1.82
N ALA A 181 13.66 -4.20 2.14
CA ALA A 181 12.77 -3.04 2.11
C ALA A 181 11.54 -3.25 2.99
N LEU A 182 11.12 -2.17 3.67
CA LEU A 182 9.87 -2.08 4.42
C LEU A 182 9.20 -0.74 4.12
N ILE A 183 7.96 -0.77 3.63
CA ILE A 183 7.16 0.44 3.44
C ILE A 183 6.32 0.70 4.70
N LEU A 184 6.47 1.87 5.29
CA LEU A 184 5.55 2.36 6.32
C LEU A 184 4.27 2.84 5.61
N ASN A 185 3.22 2.05 5.74
CA ASN A 185 1.96 2.26 5.05
C ASN A 185 1.14 3.34 5.77
N GLN A 186 0.80 4.42 5.08
CA GLN A 186 -0.05 5.50 5.59
C GLN A 186 0.32 5.96 7.02
N PRO A 187 1.56 6.39 7.30
CA PRO A 187 2.02 6.61 8.67
C PRO A 187 1.24 7.71 9.42
N ALA A 188 0.60 8.64 8.71
CA ALA A 188 -0.29 9.65 9.33
C ALA A 188 -1.69 9.12 9.67
N HIS A 189 -2.02 7.85 9.33
CA HIS A 189 -3.28 7.23 9.72
C HIS A 189 -3.44 7.21 11.26
N PRO A 190 -4.66 7.46 11.82
CA PRO A 190 -4.85 7.58 13.27
C PRO A 190 -4.35 6.42 14.12
N LEU A 191 -4.34 5.20 13.59
CA LEU A 191 -3.82 4.02 14.29
C LEU A 191 -2.29 4.02 14.44
N VAL A 192 -1.57 4.67 13.53
CA VAL A 192 -0.10 4.75 13.49
C VAL A 192 0.39 6.07 14.09
N ASN A 193 -0.18 7.17 13.63
CA ASN A 193 0.06 8.54 14.07
C ASN A 193 1.55 8.93 14.13
N LEU A 194 2.28 8.66 13.05
CA LEU A 194 3.65 9.08 12.86
C LEU A 194 3.69 10.34 11.99
N LYS A 195 4.33 11.38 12.49
CA LYS A 195 4.50 12.67 11.81
C LYS A 195 5.90 12.80 11.21
N ALA A 196 6.10 13.80 10.35
CA ALA A 196 7.34 14.04 9.63
C ALA A 196 8.64 13.92 10.45
N PRO A 197 8.74 14.43 11.69
CA PRO A 197 9.97 14.25 12.49
C PRO A 197 10.32 12.79 12.77
N ALA A 198 9.32 11.96 13.14
CA ALA A 198 9.53 10.54 13.38
C ALA A 198 9.86 9.79 12.08
N LEU A 199 9.21 10.17 10.96
CA LEU A 199 9.51 9.59 9.64
C LEU A 199 10.93 9.92 9.18
N LYS A 200 11.41 11.13 9.45
CA LYS A 200 12.79 11.54 9.17
C LYS A 200 13.80 10.68 9.93
N GLU A 201 13.52 10.38 11.19
CA GLU A 201 14.35 9.48 12.00
C GLU A 201 14.33 8.05 11.44
N LEU A 202 13.15 7.48 11.22
CA LEU A 202 13.00 6.11 10.73
C LEU A 202 13.67 5.91 9.35
N THR A 203 13.58 6.91 8.47
CA THR A 203 14.20 6.87 7.13
C THR A 203 15.72 7.07 7.13
N GLN A 204 16.38 7.22 8.27
CA GLN A 204 17.83 7.05 8.38
C GLN A 204 18.25 5.61 8.06
N ASN A 205 17.35 4.65 8.26
CA ASN A 205 17.51 3.29 7.78
C ASN A 205 17.17 3.24 6.27
N GLU A 206 18.12 2.89 5.42
CA GLU A 206 17.98 2.93 3.96
C GLU A 206 16.91 1.98 3.41
N PHE A 207 16.57 0.92 4.13
CA PHE A 207 15.51 -0.02 3.76
C PHE A 207 14.11 0.49 4.08
N VAL A 208 13.95 1.59 4.84
CA VAL A 208 12.66 2.18 5.20
C VAL A 208 12.16 3.13 4.11
N TRP A 209 10.96 2.88 3.64
CA TRP A 209 10.20 3.68 2.67
C TRP A 209 8.92 4.17 3.30
N ILE A 210 8.40 5.29 2.82
CA ILE A 210 7.15 5.87 3.30
C ILE A 210 6.12 5.84 2.18
N GLU A 211 4.94 5.31 2.44
CA GLU A 211 3.78 5.51 1.58
C GLU A 211 2.94 6.68 2.09
N GLN A 212 2.89 7.74 1.32
CA GLN A 212 2.04 8.90 1.58
C GLN A 212 0.80 8.83 0.70
N THR A 213 -0.36 8.47 1.26
CA THR A 213 -1.60 8.43 0.52
C THR A 213 -2.32 9.79 0.54
N VAL A 214 -2.96 10.14 -0.58
CA VAL A 214 -3.80 11.33 -0.63
C VAL A 214 -5.03 11.21 0.28
N LEU A 215 -5.59 10.01 0.39
CA LEU A 215 -6.80 9.79 1.19
C LEU A 215 -6.62 10.18 2.66
N THR A 216 -5.45 9.90 3.26
CA THR A 216 -5.13 10.30 4.64
C THR A 216 -5.25 11.81 4.84
N TYR A 217 -4.78 12.60 3.86
CA TYR A 217 -4.91 14.05 3.87
C TYR A 217 -6.36 14.51 3.63
N LEU A 218 -7.05 13.95 2.65
CA LEU A 218 -8.46 14.29 2.33
C LEU A 218 -9.40 14.03 3.51
N LEU A 219 -9.12 13.01 4.31
CA LEU A 219 -9.87 12.69 5.52
C LEU A 219 -9.50 13.58 6.72
N GLY A 220 -8.52 14.48 6.56
CA GLY A 220 -8.06 15.39 7.61
C GLY A 220 -7.39 14.67 8.78
N HIS A 221 -6.71 13.54 8.50
CA HIS A 221 -5.85 12.84 9.46
C HIS A 221 -4.44 13.42 9.50
N GLN A 222 -4.11 14.23 8.50
CA GLN A 222 -2.83 14.91 8.35
C GLN A 222 -3.10 16.37 7.95
N ASP A 223 -2.43 17.31 8.60
CA ASP A 223 -2.44 18.70 8.20
C ASP A 223 -1.51 18.96 7.01
N LYS A 224 -1.68 20.12 6.38
CA LYS A 224 -0.94 20.48 5.17
C LYS A 224 0.55 20.70 5.42
N GLU A 225 0.91 21.18 6.60
CA GLU A 225 2.30 21.45 6.98
C GLU A 225 3.08 20.12 7.10
N ASP A 226 2.51 19.14 7.79
CA ASP A 226 3.10 17.81 7.92
C ASP A 226 3.18 17.10 6.55
N LEU A 227 2.09 17.15 5.74
CA LEU A 227 2.10 16.63 4.37
C LEU A 227 3.20 17.27 3.51
N SER A 228 3.30 18.60 3.54
CA SER A 228 4.34 19.34 2.81
C SER A 228 5.74 18.89 3.22
N THR A 229 5.98 18.80 4.54
CA THR A 229 7.26 18.36 5.08
C THR A 229 7.60 16.94 4.64
N VAL A 230 6.62 16.02 4.65
CA VAL A 230 6.81 14.63 4.17
C VAL A 230 7.17 14.63 2.68
N LEU A 231 6.39 15.31 1.86
CA LEU A 231 6.59 15.29 0.39
C LEU A 231 7.89 15.99 -0.04
N GLN A 232 8.29 17.07 0.64
CA GLN A 232 9.48 17.83 0.29
C GLN A 232 10.78 17.24 0.86
N ASN A 233 10.76 16.78 2.11
CA ASN A 233 11.98 16.59 2.91
C ASN A 233 12.29 15.13 3.27
N ILE A 234 11.35 14.20 3.16
CA ILE A 234 11.61 12.79 3.44
C ILE A 234 12.15 12.11 2.17
N PRO A 235 13.32 11.46 2.20
CA PRO A 235 14.01 11.05 0.97
C PRO A 235 13.30 9.94 0.19
N ARG A 236 12.70 8.97 0.87
CA ARG A 236 12.12 7.75 0.25
C ARG A 236 10.61 7.71 0.47
N VAL A 237 9.90 8.61 -0.20
CA VAL A 237 8.44 8.68 -0.17
C VAL A 237 7.86 8.23 -1.50
N ILE A 238 6.84 7.38 -1.46
CA ILE A 238 5.99 7.03 -2.59
C ILE A 238 4.64 7.70 -2.35
N TYR A 239 4.16 8.45 -3.34
CA TYR A 239 2.84 9.07 -3.28
C TYR A 239 1.82 8.19 -3.98
N SER A 240 0.77 7.79 -3.26
CA SER A 240 -0.28 6.89 -3.74
C SER A 240 -1.68 7.42 -3.40
N SER A 241 -2.72 6.75 -3.91
CA SER A 241 -4.07 7.27 -3.77
C SER A 241 -4.82 6.75 -2.53
N ASP A 242 -4.82 5.46 -2.27
CA ASP A 242 -5.74 4.75 -1.37
C ASP A 242 -7.22 5.03 -1.71
N LEU A 243 -7.51 5.20 -3.00
CA LEU A 243 -8.85 5.47 -3.52
C LEU A 243 -9.56 4.17 -3.98
N GLY A 244 -10.73 4.35 -4.61
CA GLY A 244 -11.60 3.28 -5.08
C GLY A 244 -12.93 3.22 -4.34
N GLN A 245 -13.10 3.99 -3.27
CA GLN A 245 -14.37 4.13 -2.55
C GLN A 245 -15.37 4.91 -3.43
N THR A 246 -16.63 4.51 -3.42
CA THR A 246 -17.69 5.14 -4.21
C THR A 246 -17.98 6.60 -3.80
N THR A 247 -17.61 6.97 -2.58
CA THR A 247 -17.83 8.30 -1.98
C THR A 247 -16.64 9.25 -2.09
N GLN A 248 -15.51 8.78 -2.63
CA GLN A 248 -14.29 9.56 -2.80
C GLN A 248 -14.11 9.98 -4.27
N MET A 249 -13.12 10.85 -4.53
CA MET A 249 -12.79 11.27 -5.89
C MET A 249 -12.39 10.08 -6.77
N ASP A 250 -12.50 10.27 -8.08
CA ASP A 250 -12.06 9.27 -9.07
C ASP A 250 -10.58 9.46 -9.40
N ILE A 251 -9.98 8.48 -10.10
CA ILE A 251 -8.57 8.46 -10.51
C ILE A 251 -8.21 9.73 -11.30
N LYS A 252 -9.06 10.12 -12.24
CA LYS A 252 -8.85 11.33 -13.06
C LYS A 252 -8.79 12.60 -12.20
N ASP A 253 -9.69 12.70 -11.23
CA ASP A 253 -9.75 13.85 -10.34
C ASP A 253 -8.57 13.83 -9.37
N TRP A 254 -8.12 12.66 -8.93
CA TRP A 254 -6.90 12.52 -8.11
C TRP A 254 -5.66 13.01 -8.83
N VAL A 255 -5.46 12.64 -10.10
CA VAL A 255 -4.32 13.08 -10.89
C VAL A 255 -4.31 14.61 -11.01
N ARG A 256 -5.46 15.23 -11.29
CA ARG A 256 -5.59 16.69 -11.35
C ARG A 256 -5.32 17.33 -9.98
N PHE A 257 -5.99 16.85 -8.93
CA PHE A 257 -5.80 17.33 -7.56
C PHE A 257 -4.33 17.26 -7.12
N SER A 258 -3.65 16.14 -7.44
CA SER A 258 -2.24 15.96 -7.10
C SER A 258 -1.32 16.94 -7.84
N SER A 259 -1.61 17.21 -9.11
CA SER A 259 -0.87 18.23 -9.88
C SER A 259 -1.00 19.62 -9.27
N ASP A 260 -2.23 20.00 -8.89
CA ASP A 260 -2.50 21.29 -8.26
C ASP A 260 -1.82 21.38 -6.88
N LEU A 261 -1.92 20.33 -6.06
CA LEU A 261 -1.28 20.22 -4.76
C LEU A 261 0.25 20.34 -4.87
N PHE A 262 0.87 19.63 -5.79
CA PHE A 262 2.32 19.68 -5.98
C PHE A 262 2.81 21.04 -6.45
N THR A 263 2.00 21.74 -7.26
CA THR A 263 2.27 23.12 -7.67
C THR A 263 2.17 24.08 -6.49
N GLU A 264 1.13 23.93 -5.67
CA GLU A 264 0.95 24.73 -4.45
C GLU A 264 2.10 24.52 -3.46
N LEU A 265 2.57 23.27 -3.32
CA LEU A 265 3.71 22.91 -2.47
C LEU A 265 5.07 23.24 -3.13
N GLN A 266 5.09 23.79 -4.34
CA GLN A 266 6.30 24.15 -5.09
C GLN A 266 7.30 22.99 -5.24
N LEU A 267 6.80 21.75 -5.43
CA LEU A 267 7.67 20.60 -5.68
C LEU A 267 8.37 20.73 -7.04
N SER A 268 9.67 20.46 -7.07
CA SER A 268 10.42 20.38 -8.33
C SER A 268 9.94 19.22 -9.20
N GLU A 269 10.10 19.31 -10.53
CA GLU A 269 9.74 18.21 -11.44
C GLU A 269 10.49 16.92 -11.13
N GLN A 270 11.76 17.02 -10.72
CA GLN A 270 12.52 15.88 -10.25
C GLN A 270 11.82 15.23 -9.05
N ARG A 271 11.43 16.03 -8.04
CA ARG A 271 10.77 15.49 -6.83
C ARG A 271 9.43 14.87 -7.13
N LYS A 272 8.62 15.46 -8.01
CA LYS A 272 7.36 14.87 -8.49
C LYS A 272 7.58 13.50 -9.13
N ASN A 273 8.58 13.40 -10.01
CA ASN A 273 8.93 12.14 -10.67
C ASN A 273 9.44 11.08 -9.66
N GLU A 274 10.25 11.47 -8.67
CA GLU A 274 10.66 10.58 -7.57
C GLU A 274 9.44 10.01 -6.82
N LEU A 275 8.52 10.87 -6.38
CA LEU A 275 7.33 10.51 -5.59
C LEU A 275 6.35 9.61 -6.36
N LEU A 276 6.16 9.91 -7.64
CA LEU A 276 5.13 9.26 -8.46
C LEU A 276 5.62 8.02 -9.20
N ARG A 277 6.94 7.88 -9.41
CA ARG A 277 7.44 6.87 -10.34
C ARG A 277 8.77 6.25 -9.93
N GLU A 278 9.86 7.01 -9.78
CA GLU A 278 11.21 6.47 -9.64
C GLU A 278 11.37 5.63 -8.38
N HIS A 279 10.79 6.06 -7.27
CA HIS A 279 10.83 5.33 -6.01
C HIS A 279 10.09 3.98 -6.12
N VAL A 280 8.97 3.94 -6.83
CA VAL A 280 8.23 2.69 -7.08
C VAL A 280 9.06 1.76 -7.97
N ILE A 281 9.65 2.28 -9.04
CA ILE A 281 10.52 1.50 -9.94
C ILE A 281 11.68 0.89 -9.15
N LYS A 282 12.38 1.69 -8.36
CA LYS A 282 13.52 1.23 -7.55
C LYS A 282 13.14 0.11 -6.59
N LEU A 283 11.92 0.13 -6.08
CA LEU A 283 11.47 -0.79 -5.04
C LEU A 283 10.83 -2.07 -5.60
N LEU A 284 10.01 -1.95 -6.65
CA LEU A 284 9.10 -3.00 -7.12
C LEU A 284 9.50 -3.63 -8.47
N SER A 285 10.54 -3.15 -9.10
CA SER A 285 11.11 -3.79 -10.29
C SER A 285 11.80 -5.10 -9.98
#